data_d6b56741f08c3164a53486f2ea280198
#
_entry.id   d6b56741f08c3164a53486f2ea280198
#
_cell.length_a   1.000
_cell.length_b   1.000
_cell.length_c   1.000
_cell.angle_alpha   90.00
_cell.angle_beta   90.00
_cell.angle_gamma   90.00
#
_symmetry.space_group_name_H-M   'P 1'
#
loop_
_entity.id
_entity.type
_entity.pdbx_description
1 polymer ?
#
loop_
_entity_poly.entity_id
_entity_poly.type
_entity_poly.pdbx_seq_one_letter_code
_entity_poly.pdbx_strand_id
1 'polypeptide(L)'
;MRFLPDGMLPFLYPSRYCESDRFGEMASSLVEGVAPGYDQCVAIVDYIRQTLRYVPGSGQAIVSAAEVNEQSEAVCRDMAHLGIALCRALSIPARMVVGYLEGLQPMDLHAWFEAYVGGRWYAFDPAQTSLQGGRVTIAFGRDAADVAIYTQFGEPVELREMLVGVERLPGPPW
;
A
#
# COMPACT_ATOMS: atom_id res chain seq x y z
N MET A 1 -17.95 -11.22 -18.17
CA MET A 1 -17.91 -10.72 -16.79
C MET A 1 -17.26 -11.80 -15.93
N ARG A 2 -16.09 -11.59 -15.36
CA ARG A 2 -15.53 -12.57 -14.42
C ARG A 2 -16.11 -12.27 -13.04
N PHE A 3 -16.70 -13.26 -12.41
CA PHE A 3 -17.18 -13.12 -11.04
C PHE A 3 -15.99 -12.88 -10.11
N LEU A 4 -16.10 -11.88 -9.25
CA LEU A 4 -15.16 -11.71 -8.16
C LEU A 4 -15.42 -12.80 -7.10
N PRO A 5 -14.37 -13.36 -6.49
CA PRO A 5 -14.53 -14.28 -5.38
C PRO A 5 -15.28 -13.63 -4.21
N ASP A 6 -15.91 -14.45 -3.39
CA ASP A 6 -16.53 -13.99 -2.15
C ASP A 6 -15.52 -13.26 -1.27
N GLY A 7 -15.97 -12.21 -0.58
CA GLY A 7 -15.13 -11.41 0.31
C GLY A 7 -14.30 -10.31 -0.37
N MET A 8 -14.39 -10.11 -1.69
CA MET A 8 -13.66 -9.04 -2.39
C MET A 8 -14.31 -7.66 -2.25
N LEU A 9 -15.61 -7.59 -2.00
CA LEU A 9 -16.36 -6.33 -1.94
C LEU A 9 -15.77 -5.29 -0.97
N PRO A 10 -15.30 -5.65 0.24
CA PRO A 10 -14.68 -4.67 1.15
C PRO A 10 -13.45 -3.97 0.56
N PHE A 11 -12.78 -4.59 -0.41
CA PHE A 11 -11.59 -4.06 -1.07
C PHE A 11 -11.88 -3.26 -2.34
N LEU A 12 -13.15 -3.05 -2.66
CA LEU A 12 -13.63 -2.20 -3.77
C LEU A 12 -14.22 -0.87 -3.30
N TYR A 13 -14.69 -0.82 -2.06
CA TYR A 13 -15.36 0.36 -1.53
C TYR A 13 -14.37 1.37 -0.92
N PRO A 14 -14.75 2.65 -0.87
CA PRO A 14 -14.03 3.63 -0.06
C PRO A 14 -13.90 3.16 1.39
N SER A 15 -12.83 3.57 2.04
CA SER A 15 -12.57 3.28 3.45
C SER A 15 -12.01 4.53 4.15
N ARG A 16 -11.74 4.44 5.45
CA ARG A 16 -11.43 5.62 6.26
C ARG A 16 -10.31 6.49 5.70
N TYR A 17 -9.25 5.87 5.18
CA TYR A 17 -8.07 6.55 4.65
C TYR A 17 -7.92 6.41 3.13
N CYS A 18 -8.83 5.72 2.47
CA CYS A 18 -8.81 5.50 1.03
C CYS A 18 -10.17 5.91 0.44
N GLU A 19 -10.36 7.21 0.21
CA GLU A 19 -11.57 7.83 -0.33
C GLU A 19 -11.63 7.67 -1.85
N SER A 20 -11.73 6.43 -2.32
CA SER A 20 -11.67 6.09 -3.75
C SER A 20 -12.76 6.75 -4.60
N ASP A 21 -13.89 7.10 -4.01
CA ASP A 21 -14.98 7.85 -4.62
C ASP A 21 -14.58 9.27 -5.09
N ARG A 22 -13.49 9.82 -4.55
CA ARG A 22 -12.94 11.13 -4.92
C ARG A 22 -11.96 11.10 -6.08
N PHE A 23 -11.53 9.92 -6.51
CA PHE A 23 -10.42 9.75 -7.46
C PHE A 23 -10.83 9.28 -8.87
N GLY A 24 -12.13 9.19 -9.16
CA GLY A 24 -12.63 8.61 -10.41
C GLY A 24 -12.05 9.26 -11.69
N GLU A 25 -12.11 10.58 -11.80
CA GLU A 25 -11.58 11.31 -12.97
C GLU A 25 -10.07 11.20 -13.06
N MET A 26 -9.38 11.41 -11.96
CA MET A 26 -7.93 11.35 -11.89
C MET A 26 -7.40 9.97 -12.26
N ALA A 27 -7.95 8.91 -11.66
CA ALA A 27 -7.54 7.54 -11.93
C ALA A 27 -7.79 7.15 -13.39
N SER A 28 -8.93 7.54 -13.95
CA SER A 28 -9.26 7.28 -15.36
C SER A 28 -8.30 7.97 -16.32
N SER A 29 -7.97 9.25 -16.09
CA SER A 29 -6.99 10.00 -16.87
C SER A 29 -5.60 9.39 -16.79
N LEU A 30 -5.18 8.95 -15.59
CA LEU A 30 -3.86 8.40 -15.36
C LEU A 30 -3.62 7.11 -16.16
N VAL A 31 -4.66 6.32 -16.39
CA VAL A 31 -4.55 5.03 -17.09
C VAL A 31 -5.10 5.08 -18.52
N GLU A 32 -5.28 6.27 -19.10
CA GLU A 32 -5.77 6.41 -20.46
C GLU A 32 -4.80 5.72 -21.44
N GLY A 33 -5.32 4.80 -22.24
CA GLY A 33 -4.52 4.01 -23.20
C GLY A 33 -3.69 2.89 -22.58
N VAL A 34 -3.73 2.70 -21.25
CA VAL A 34 -3.02 1.60 -20.55
C VAL A 34 -3.87 0.32 -20.58
N ALA A 35 -3.23 -0.83 -20.79
CA ALA A 35 -3.89 -2.12 -20.77
C ALA A 35 -4.55 -2.39 -19.41
N PRO A 36 -5.82 -2.86 -19.39
CA PRO A 36 -6.54 -3.09 -18.13
C PRO A 36 -5.89 -4.12 -17.21
N GLY A 37 -5.90 -3.82 -15.93
CA GLY A 37 -5.45 -4.73 -14.89
C GLY A 37 -4.05 -4.42 -14.36
N TYR A 38 -3.09 -5.33 -14.55
CA TYR A 38 -1.75 -5.21 -13.95
C TYR A 38 -1.03 -3.92 -14.39
N ASP A 39 -1.08 -3.59 -15.67
CA ASP A 39 -0.38 -2.42 -16.21
C ASP A 39 -0.96 -1.11 -15.67
N GLN A 40 -2.26 -1.06 -15.38
CA GLN A 40 -2.89 0.08 -14.70
C GLN A 40 -2.34 0.25 -13.29
N CYS A 41 -2.13 -0.84 -12.55
CA CYS A 41 -1.51 -0.77 -11.22
C CYS A 41 -0.05 -0.31 -11.31
N VAL A 42 0.69 -0.71 -12.33
CA VAL A 42 2.06 -0.21 -12.58
C VAL A 42 2.03 1.29 -12.85
N ALA A 43 1.15 1.77 -13.72
CA ALA A 43 1.01 3.19 -14.00
C ALA A 43 0.68 4.01 -12.75
N ILE A 44 -0.17 3.48 -11.87
CA ILE A 44 -0.46 4.08 -10.55
C ILE A 44 0.80 4.18 -9.70
N VAL A 45 1.60 3.12 -9.61
CA VAL A 45 2.86 3.13 -8.85
C VAL A 45 3.83 4.15 -9.40
N ASP A 46 3.96 4.21 -10.72
CA ASP A 46 4.85 5.17 -11.38
C ASP A 46 4.41 6.61 -11.15
N TYR A 47 3.10 6.89 -11.21
CA TYR A 47 2.55 8.19 -10.85
C TYR A 47 2.91 8.58 -9.41
N ILE A 48 2.69 7.70 -8.43
CA ILE A 48 2.98 7.96 -7.02
C ILE A 48 4.48 8.26 -6.83
N ARG A 49 5.36 7.50 -7.47
CA ARG A 49 6.82 7.71 -7.40
C ARG A 49 7.29 9.02 -8.02
N GLN A 50 6.60 9.49 -9.06
CA GLN A 50 6.93 10.75 -9.73
C GLN A 50 6.45 11.97 -8.95
N THR A 51 5.36 11.84 -8.20
CA THR A 51 4.71 12.96 -7.50
C THR A 51 5.08 13.06 -6.03
N LEU A 52 5.41 11.94 -5.39
CA LEU A 52 5.69 11.86 -3.96
C LEU A 52 7.12 11.39 -3.69
N ARG A 53 7.83 12.14 -2.87
CA ARG A 53 9.14 11.73 -2.33
C ARG A 53 8.92 10.88 -1.08
N TYR A 54 9.46 9.68 -1.07
CA TYR A 54 9.47 8.83 0.12
C TYR A 54 10.41 9.39 1.19
N VAL A 55 9.91 9.65 2.41
CA VAL A 55 10.68 10.16 3.54
C VAL A 55 10.39 9.29 4.78
N PRO A 56 11.28 8.34 5.11
CA PRO A 56 11.10 7.50 6.29
C PRO A 56 10.95 8.33 7.57
N GLY A 57 10.03 7.94 8.45
CA GLY A 57 9.83 8.56 9.76
C GLY A 57 9.12 9.93 9.77
N SER A 58 8.74 10.48 8.62
CA SER A 58 8.03 11.77 8.54
C SER A 58 6.53 11.68 8.93
N GLY A 59 5.96 10.49 8.92
CA GLY A 59 4.51 10.26 9.12
C GLY A 59 4.11 10.15 10.59
N GLN A 60 4.03 11.26 11.33
CA GLN A 60 3.56 11.26 12.72
C GLN A 60 2.05 10.99 12.84
N ALA A 61 1.24 11.49 11.92
CA ALA A 61 -0.20 11.24 11.84
C ALA A 61 -0.54 10.32 10.68
N ILE A 62 -1.67 9.62 10.79
CA ILE A 62 -2.23 8.88 9.65
C ILE A 62 -3.00 9.87 8.79
N VAL A 63 -2.62 10.01 7.52
CA VAL A 63 -3.28 10.88 6.54
C VAL A 63 -4.05 10.05 5.52
N SER A 64 -5.10 10.64 4.96
CA SER A 64 -5.93 9.98 3.95
C SER A 64 -5.30 10.10 2.55
N ALA A 65 -5.78 9.30 1.61
CA ALA A 65 -5.33 9.34 0.22
C ALA A 65 -5.52 10.73 -0.41
N ALA A 66 -6.62 11.41 -0.08
CA ALA A 66 -6.88 12.76 -0.58
C ALA A 66 -5.87 13.78 -0.04
N GLU A 67 -5.53 13.71 1.25
CA GLU A 67 -4.51 14.57 1.86
C GLU A 67 -3.12 14.27 1.30
N VAL A 68 -2.77 12.98 1.11
CA VAL A 68 -1.50 12.56 0.53
C VAL A 68 -1.32 13.10 -0.88
N ASN A 69 -2.38 13.11 -1.68
CA ASN A 69 -2.33 13.59 -3.07
C ASN A 69 -2.02 15.10 -3.19
N GLU A 70 -2.19 15.86 -2.11
CA GLU A 70 -1.87 17.29 -2.04
C GLU A 70 -0.45 17.55 -1.49
N GLN A 71 0.29 16.49 -1.10
CA GLN A 71 1.63 16.59 -0.52
C GLN A 71 2.72 16.33 -1.58
N SER A 72 3.96 16.63 -1.22
CA SER A 72 5.15 16.30 -2.03
C SER A 72 6.00 15.20 -1.38
N GLU A 73 5.70 14.84 -0.13
CA GLU A 73 6.42 13.85 0.67
C GLU A 73 5.43 12.92 1.37
N ALA A 74 5.81 11.66 1.50
CA ALA A 74 4.98 10.66 2.15
C ALA A 74 5.81 9.52 2.73
N VAL A 75 5.22 8.78 3.68
CA VAL A 75 5.75 7.49 4.14
C VAL A 75 5.12 6.33 3.36
N CYS A 76 5.66 5.12 3.53
CA CYS A 76 5.18 3.91 2.84
C CYS A 76 3.67 3.68 2.99
N ARG A 77 3.12 3.88 4.20
CA ARG A 77 1.69 3.77 4.51
C ARG A 77 0.85 4.72 3.66
N ASP A 78 1.26 5.97 3.58
CA ASP A 78 0.52 7.03 2.90
C ASP A 78 0.54 6.81 1.38
N MET A 79 1.69 6.42 0.83
CA MET A 79 1.80 6.01 -0.58
C MET A 79 0.91 4.79 -0.90
N ALA A 80 0.81 3.83 0.03
CA ALA A 80 -0.09 2.68 -0.12
C ALA A 80 -1.56 3.12 -0.11
N HIS A 81 -1.98 4.06 0.76
CA HIS A 81 -3.35 4.59 0.76
C HIS A 81 -3.73 5.21 -0.59
N LEU A 82 -2.85 6.04 -1.17
CA LEU A 82 -3.09 6.64 -2.48
C LEU A 82 -3.20 5.57 -3.59
N GLY A 83 -2.31 4.58 -3.59
CA GLY A 83 -2.37 3.46 -4.52
C GLY A 83 -3.66 2.65 -4.42
N ILE A 84 -4.12 2.37 -3.19
CA ILE A 84 -5.39 1.68 -2.94
C ILE A 84 -6.57 2.51 -3.45
N ALA A 85 -6.61 3.80 -3.14
CA ALA A 85 -7.70 4.68 -3.56
C ALA A 85 -7.82 4.76 -5.08
N LEU A 86 -6.69 4.92 -5.79
CA LEU A 86 -6.64 4.95 -7.26
C LEU A 86 -7.05 3.60 -7.89
N CYS A 87 -6.58 2.48 -7.34
CA CYS A 87 -6.98 1.15 -7.81
C CYS A 87 -8.49 0.93 -7.65
N ARG A 88 -9.05 1.24 -6.49
CA ARG A 88 -10.49 1.08 -6.22
C ARG A 88 -11.34 2.02 -7.07
N ALA A 89 -10.88 3.23 -7.34
CA ALA A 89 -11.54 4.16 -8.27
C ALA A 89 -11.69 3.55 -9.69
N LEU A 90 -10.77 2.68 -10.09
CA LEU A 90 -10.82 1.90 -11.33
C LEU A 90 -11.56 0.55 -11.18
N SER A 91 -12.24 0.32 -10.07
CA SER A 91 -12.87 -0.96 -9.74
C SER A 91 -11.90 -2.16 -9.68
N ILE A 92 -10.65 -1.91 -9.34
CA ILE A 92 -9.63 -2.93 -9.04
C ILE A 92 -9.62 -3.15 -7.53
N PRO A 93 -9.96 -4.35 -7.02
CA PRO A 93 -9.89 -4.61 -5.59
C PRO A 93 -8.45 -4.41 -5.10
N ALA A 94 -8.29 -3.60 -4.06
CA ALA A 94 -6.98 -3.32 -3.48
C ALA A 94 -7.04 -3.28 -1.95
N ARG A 95 -5.96 -3.73 -1.31
CA ARG A 95 -5.85 -3.82 0.15
C ARG A 95 -4.49 -3.35 0.65
N MET A 96 -4.47 -2.85 1.87
CA MET A 96 -3.23 -2.52 2.56
C MET A 96 -2.63 -3.79 3.15
N VAL A 97 -1.32 -3.89 3.09
CA VAL A 97 -0.53 -4.94 3.73
C VAL A 97 0.54 -4.28 4.59
N VAL A 98 0.74 -4.80 5.79
CA VAL A 98 1.84 -4.43 6.67
C VAL A 98 2.71 -5.66 6.96
N GLY A 99 4.01 -5.44 7.09
CA GLY A 99 4.94 -6.51 7.31
C GLY A 99 6.39 -6.07 7.30
N TYR A 100 7.27 -6.99 6.95
CA TYR A 100 8.71 -6.74 6.86
C TYR A 100 9.19 -6.98 5.43
N LEU A 101 10.20 -6.20 5.04
CA LEU A 101 10.85 -6.30 3.74
C LEU A 101 12.33 -6.61 3.93
N GLU A 102 12.79 -7.70 3.34
CA GLU A 102 14.21 -8.07 3.35
C GLU A 102 15.07 -6.97 2.72
N GLY A 103 16.11 -6.55 3.41
CA GLY A 103 17.03 -5.52 2.92
C GLY A 103 16.54 -4.09 3.02
N LEU A 104 15.42 -3.82 3.68
CA LEU A 104 14.96 -2.45 3.94
C LEU A 104 15.98 -1.68 4.79
N GLN A 105 16.27 -0.43 4.39
CA GLN A 105 17.22 0.43 5.08
C GLN A 105 16.63 1.83 5.34
N PRO A 106 16.50 2.28 6.60
CA PRO A 106 16.71 1.48 7.83
C PRO A 106 15.65 0.38 7.95
N MET A 107 15.99 -0.71 8.66
CA MET A 107 15.03 -1.80 8.88
C MET A 107 13.93 -1.35 9.82
N ASP A 108 12.67 -1.51 9.37
CA ASP A 108 11.47 -1.09 10.10
C ASP A 108 10.26 -1.92 9.63
N LEU A 109 9.12 -1.75 10.28
CA LEU A 109 7.84 -2.14 9.73
C LEU A 109 7.57 -1.39 8.42
N HIS A 110 7.08 -2.11 7.44
CA HIS A 110 6.82 -1.58 6.12
C HIS A 110 5.36 -1.79 5.71
N ALA A 111 4.86 -0.88 4.89
CA ALA A 111 3.53 -0.97 4.32
C ALA A 111 3.61 -0.91 2.79
N TRP A 112 2.78 -1.71 2.13
CA TRP A 112 2.57 -1.69 0.69
C TRP A 112 1.10 -1.96 0.39
N PHE A 113 0.70 -1.90 -0.85
CA PHE A 113 -0.63 -2.37 -1.22
C PHE A 113 -0.57 -3.61 -2.11
N GLU A 114 -1.66 -4.36 -2.09
CA GLU A 114 -1.89 -5.44 -3.03
C GLU A 114 -3.14 -5.14 -3.83
N ALA A 115 -3.11 -5.47 -5.12
CA ALA A 115 -4.25 -5.38 -6.03
C ALA A 115 -4.61 -6.76 -6.57
N TYR A 116 -5.92 -7.05 -6.65
CA TYR A 116 -6.42 -8.32 -7.17
C TYR A 116 -6.66 -8.22 -8.67
N VAL A 117 -5.77 -8.84 -9.43
CA VAL A 117 -5.76 -8.79 -10.88
C VAL A 117 -5.60 -10.19 -11.45
N GLY A 118 -6.37 -10.53 -12.47
CA GLY A 118 -6.24 -11.81 -13.16
C GLY A 118 -6.49 -13.05 -12.30
N GLY A 119 -7.17 -12.90 -11.16
CA GLY A 119 -7.52 -14.03 -10.28
C GLY A 119 -6.58 -14.22 -9.08
N ARG A 120 -5.64 -13.31 -8.85
CA ARG A 120 -4.71 -13.34 -7.70
C ARG A 120 -4.31 -11.96 -7.22
N TRP A 121 -3.81 -11.89 -5.99
CA TRP A 121 -3.21 -10.69 -5.41
C TRP A 121 -1.77 -10.50 -5.88
N TYR A 122 -1.43 -9.27 -6.27
CA TYR A 122 -0.07 -8.83 -6.59
C TYR A 122 0.33 -7.69 -5.68
N ALA A 123 1.54 -7.75 -5.16
CA ALA A 123 2.11 -6.69 -4.33
C ALA A 123 2.66 -5.55 -5.20
N PHE A 124 2.34 -4.31 -4.78
CA PHE A 124 2.81 -3.06 -5.37
C PHE A 124 3.34 -2.16 -4.25
N ASP A 125 4.54 -1.67 -4.41
CA ASP A 125 5.24 -0.92 -3.39
C ASP A 125 5.83 0.37 -3.97
N PRO A 126 5.08 1.48 -3.90
CA PRO A 126 5.57 2.75 -4.44
C PRO A 126 6.74 3.35 -3.65
N ALA A 127 6.93 2.97 -2.39
CA ALA A 127 8.03 3.44 -1.55
C ALA A 127 9.38 2.79 -1.91
N GLN A 128 9.39 1.69 -2.69
CA GLN A 128 10.61 0.99 -3.10
C GLN A 128 10.83 1.13 -4.60
N THR A 129 12.06 1.46 -5.00
CA THR A 129 12.43 1.61 -6.42
C THR A 129 12.58 0.28 -7.15
N SER A 130 12.76 -0.81 -6.40
CA SER A 130 12.83 -2.17 -6.95
C SER A 130 12.01 -3.13 -6.07
N LEU A 131 11.42 -4.14 -6.69
CA LEU A 131 10.69 -5.21 -5.98
C LEU A 131 11.64 -6.31 -5.45
N GLN A 132 12.90 -6.00 -5.22
CA GLN A 132 13.89 -6.96 -4.71
C GLN A 132 13.68 -7.18 -3.21
N GLY A 133 13.90 -8.41 -2.79
CA GLY A 133 13.78 -8.85 -1.41
C GLY A 133 12.54 -9.69 -1.12
N GLY A 134 12.63 -10.52 -0.11
CA GLY A 134 11.52 -11.28 0.45
C GLY A 134 10.59 -10.38 1.27
N ARG A 135 9.31 -10.72 1.28
CA ARG A 135 8.32 -10.05 2.12
C ARG A 135 7.75 -11.01 3.15
N VAL A 136 7.63 -10.53 4.38
CA VAL A 136 6.95 -11.25 5.46
C VAL A 136 5.68 -10.46 5.78
N THR A 137 4.53 -10.92 5.30
CA THR A 137 3.23 -10.32 5.61
C THR A 137 2.84 -10.62 7.05
N ILE A 138 2.52 -9.59 7.83
CA ILE A 138 1.97 -9.72 9.19
C ILE A 138 0.46 -9.65 9.14
N ALA A 139 -0.09 -8.65 8.44
CA ALA A 139 -1.53 -8.43 8.35
C ALA A 139 -1.90 -7.73 7.06
N PHE A 140 -3.19 -7.84 6.68
CA PHE A 140 -3.77 -7.06 5.60
C PHE A 140 -5.17 -6.57 6.00
N GLY A 141 -5.60 -5.47 5.41
CA GLY A 141 -6.90 -4.86 5.66
C GLY A 141 -7.27 -3.84 4.59
N ARG A 142 -8.36 -3.11 4.79
CA ARG A 142 -8.82 -2.13 3.81
C ARG A 142 -7.89 -0.92 3.71
N ASP A 143 -7.39 -0.46 4.86
CA ASP A 143 -6.44 0.62 5.04
C ASP A 143 -5.83 0.57 6.45
N ALA A 144 -5.14 1.62 6.89
CA ALA A 144 -4.51 1.69 8.21
C ALA A 144 -5.51 1.70 9.40
N ALA A 145 -6.80 1.86 9.18
CA ALA A 145 -7.79 1.69 10.24
C ALA A 145 -7.97 0.22 10.64
N ASP A 146 -7.81 -0.69 9.68
CA ASP A 146 -7.88 -2.13 9.93
C ASP A 146 -6.52 -2.72 10.36
N VAL A 147 -5.41 -2.18 9.84
CA VAL A 147 -4.05 -2.71 10.04
C VAL A 147 -3.08 -1.58 10.40
N ALA A 148 -3.27 -1.01 11.57
CA ALA A 148 -2.34 -0.02 12.09
C ALA A 148 -0.98 -0.65 12.41
N ILE A 149 0.11 0.06 12.08
CA ILE A 149 1.46 -0.34 12.48
C ILE A 149 1.58 -0.34 14.00
N TYR A 150 0.92 0.61 14.66
CA TYR A 150 0.87 0.73 16.11
C TYR A 150 -0.52 1.21 16.53
N THR A 151 -1.09 0.59 17.55
CA THR A 151 -2.33 1.03 18.18
C THR A 151 -2.12 1.06 19.69
N GLN A 152 -2.40 2.21 20.29
CA GLN A 152 -2.28 2.39 21.74
C GLN A 152 -3.65 2.47 22.38
N PHE A 153 -3.79 1.81 23.51
CA PHE A 153 -4.94 1.90 24.41
C PHE A 153 -4.46 2.30 25.82
N GLY A 154 -5.12 3.28 26.42
CA GLY A 154 -4.77 3.78 27.76
C GLY A 154 -3.99 5.09 27.74
N GLU A 155 -3.19 5.34 28.77
CA GLU A 155 -2.37 6.53 28.91
C GLU A 155 -1.33 6.64 27.77
N PRO A 156 -1.03 7.85 27.27
CA PRO A 156 -0.03 8.05 26.24
C PRO A 156 1.33 7.50 26.64
N VAL A 157 1.91 6.65 25.79
CA VAL A 157 3.28 6.15 25.94
C VAL A 157 4.11 6.55 24.73
N GLU A 158 5.40 6.74 24.95
CA GLU A 158 6.37 7.02 23.90
C GLU A 158 7.05 5.71 23.49
N LEU A 159 6.95 5.34 22.21
CA LEU A 159 7.75 4.26 21.65
C LEU A 159 9.20 4.77 21.49
N ARG A 160 10.12 4.27 22.30
CA ARG A 160 11.52 4.70 22.26
C ARG A 160 12.35 3.96 21.24
N GLU A 161 12.11 2.68 21.10
CA GLU A 161 12.90 1.84 20.21
C GLU A 161 12.08 0.63 19.74
N MET A 162 12.26 0.26 18.48
CA MET A 162 11.78 -0.98 17.90
C MET A 162 12.90 -1.57 17.05
N LEU A 163 13.35 -2.76 17.38
CA LEU A 163 14.37 -3.48 16.63
C LEU A 163 13.73 -4.56 15.79
N VAL A 164 13.98 -4.51 14.49
CA VAL A 164 13.48 -5.48 13.52
C VAL A 164 14.64 -6.12 12.79
N GLY A 165 14.62 -7.44 12.64
CA GLY A 165 15.59 -8.17 11.84
C GLY A 165 14.84 -9.09 10.87
N VAL A 166 15.26 -9.08 9.60
CA VAL A 166 14.77 -10.01 8.57
C VAL A 166 15.96 -10.68 7.93
N GLU A 167 16.00 -12.01 8.01
CA GLU A 167 17.07 -12.82 7.47
C GLU A 167 16.51 -13.91 6.55
N ARG A 168 17.15 -14.09 5.40
CA ARG A 168 16.84 -15.19 4.50
C ARG A 168 17.51 -16.46 5.01
N LEU A 169 16.71 -17.44 5.38
CA LEU A 169 17.24 -18.75 5.70
C LEU A 169 17.73 -19.45 4.41
N PRO A 170 18.85 -20.18 4.47
CA PRO A 170 19.26 -21.03 3.36
C PRO A 170 18.14 -22.02 3.08
N GLY A 171 17.65 -22.03 1.84
CA GLY A 171 16.66 -23.00 1.41
C GLY A 171 17.20 -24.43 1.50
N PRO A 172 16.36 -25.46 1.67
CA PRO A 172 16.80 -26.83 1.53
C PRO A 172 17.42 -27.01 0.13
N PRO A 173 18.51 -27.72 0.01
CA PRO A 173 19.06 -28.07 -1.30
C PRO A 173 18.00 -28.88 -2.05
N TRP A 174 17.45 -28.32 -3.11
CA TRP A 174 16.56 -29.03 -4.05
C TRP A 174 17.41 -29.81 -5.03
#